data_ce95cde5271b4e3acdb1ffce4c5c4666
#
_entry.id   ce95cde5271b4e3acdb1ffce4c5c4666
#
_cell.length_a   1.000
_cell.length_b   1.000
_cell.length_c   1.000
_cell.angle_alpha   90.00
_cell.angle_beta   90.00
_cell.angle_gamma   90.00
#
_symmetry.space_group_name_H-M   'P 1'
#
loop_
_entity.id
_entity.type
_entity.pdbx_description
1 polymer ?
#
loop_
_entity_poly.entity_id
_entity_poly.type
_entity_poly.pdbx_seq_one_letter_code
_entity_poly.pdbx_strand_id
1 'polypeptide(L)'
;MPMDDHTRHSKALEAEIVSDPVQIAKIEARNGVRQFDAVTDMIEAFSDPERKFKLRPSHLLTLQRIALEGLSSYAGNFRPAGIEIGGSRHKPPGAHMVPEEVEHMCDYINENWEQSSPVHLAAYALWKLNWIHPRSRELSARFRR
;
A
#
# COMPACT_ATOMS: atom_id res chain seq x y z
N MET A 1 34.17 -22.89 -18.42
CA MET A 1 33.70 -21.51 -18.49
C MET A 1 32.83 -21.27 -17.27
N PRO A 2 33.21 -20.42 -16.34
CA PRO A 2 32.32 -20.07 -15.27
C PRO A 2 31.19 -19.20 -15.86
N MET A 3 29.95 -19.64 -15.71
CA MET A 3 28.80 -18.85 -16.07
C MET A 3 28.74 -17.63 -15.13
N ASP A 4 28.71 -16.48 -15.73
CA ASP A 4 28.65 -15.18 -15.09
C ASP A 4 27.36 -15.08 -14.25
N ASP A 5 27.55 -15.08 -12.93
CA ASP A 5 26.45 -15.06 -11.90
C ASP A 5 25.82 -13.66 -11.73
N HIS A 6 26.09 -12.74 -12.65
CA HIS A 6 25.62 -11.35 -12.57
C HIS A 6 24.19 -11.12 -13.08
N THR A 7 23.47 -12.15 -13.55
CA THR A 7 22.11 -12.03 -14.07
C THR A 7 21.01 -12.39 -13.07
N ARG A 8 21.35 -12.73 -11.84
CA ARG A 8 20.39 -13.14 -10.78
C ARG A 8 20.12 -12.10 -9.72
N HIS A 9 20.45 -10.85 -9.95
CA HIS A 9 19.97 -9.80 -9.05
C HIS A 9 18.50 -9.59 -9.32
N SER A 10 17.68 -10.18 -8.44
CA SER A 10 16.23 -9.97 -8.41
C SER A 10 15.95 -8.47 -8.37
N LYS A 11 15.64 -7.99 -9.33
CA LYS A 11 14.78 -7.03 -9.99
C LYS A 11 13.77 -6.27 -9.12
N ALA A 12 14.06 -6.02 -7.84
CA ALA A 12 13.34 -5.00 -7.05
C ALA A 12 13.48 -3.59 -7.68
N LEU A 13 14.52 -3.38 -8.49
CA LEU A 13 14.74 -2.16 -9.26
C LEU A 13 13.77 -2.00 -10.45
N GLU A 14 13.16 -3.07 -10.94
CA GLU A 14 12.21 -3.02 -12.05
C GLU A 14 10.77 -2.66 -11.63
N ALA A 15 10.51 -2.43 -10.36
CA ALA A 15 9.20 -1.97 -9.90
C ALA A 15 8.88 -0.55 -10.40
N GLU A 16 9.91 0.29 -10.60
CA GLU A 16 9.74 1.67 -11.05
C GLU A 16 9.67 1.73 -12.58
N ILE A 17 8.54 2.25 -13.10
CA ILE A 17 8.31 2.41 -14.54
C ILE A 17 8.87 3.74 -15.05
N VAL A 18 8.89 4.78 -14.21
CA VAL A 18 9.31 6.14 -14.54
C VAL A 18 10.39 6.61 -13.56
N SER A 19 11.48 7.17 -14.09
CA SER A 19 12.60 7.67 -13.30
C SER A 19 12.68 9.21 -13.23
N ASP A 20 12.07 9.93 -14.17
CA ASP A 20 12.07 11.39 -14.18
C ASP A 20 11.24 11.95 -13.03
N PRO A 21 11.85 12.74 -12.10
CA PRO A 21 11.15 13.30 -10.94
C PRO A 21 9.95 14.19 -11.29
N VAL A 22 10.02 14.92 -12.39
CA VAL A 22 8.92 15.80 -12.84
C VAL A 22 7.73 14.98 -13.32
N GLN A 23 8.00 13.93 -14.10
CA GLN A 23 6.95 13.02 -14.55
C GLN A 23 6.34 12.26 -13.39
N ILE A 24 7.14 11.78 -12.45
CA ILE A 24 6.67 11.13 -11.23
C ILE A 24 5.72 12.05 -10.47
N ALA A 25 6.11 13.31 -10.21
CA ALA A 25 5.27 14.26 -9.48
C ALA A 25 3.93 14.53 -10.17
N LYS A 26 3.91 14.64 -11.51
CA LYS A 26 2.67 14.80 -12.27
C LYS A 26 1.75 13.60 -12.16
N ILE A 27 2.31 12.39 -12.26
CA ILE A 27 1.55 11.15 -12.14
C ILE A 27 1.02 10.99 -10.70
N GLU A 28 1.84 11.25 -9.69
CA GLU A 28 1.44 11.20 -8.28
C GLU A 28 0.27 12.17 -8.00
N ALA A 29 0.35 13.40 -8.47
CA ALA A 29 -0.71 14.40 -8.30
C ALA A 29 -2.03 13.95 -8.95
N ARG A 30 -1.97 13.49 -10.20
CA ARG A 30 -3.14 12.96 -10.91
C ARG A 30 -3.74 11.75 -10.19
N ASN A 31 -2.90 10.81 -9.81
CA ASN A 31 -3.34 9.58 -9.15
C ASN A 31 -3.91 9.89 -7.75
N GLY A 32 -3.37 10.87 -7.04
CA GLY A 32 -3.89 11.31 -5.75
C GLY A 32 -5.33 11.82 -5.83
N VAL A 33 -5.66 12.62 -6.86
CA VAL A 33 -7.03 13.08 -7.10
C VAL A 33 -7.94 11.90 -7.40
N ARG A 34 -7.54 11.01 -8.30
CA ARG A 34 -8.33 9.81 -8.65
C ARG A 34 -8.53 8.87 -7.44
N GLN A 35 -7.53 8.75 -6.59
CA GLN A 35 -7.64 7.96 -5.37
C GLN A 35 -8.62 8.58 -4.39
N PHE A 36 -8.62 9.91 -4.25
CA PHE A 36 -9.58 10.63 -3.42
C PHE A 36 -11.03 10.42 -3.93
N ASP A 37 -11.25 10.55 -5.23
CA ASP A 37 -12.56 10.29 -5.84
C ASP A 37 -13.02 8.84 -5.57
N ALA A 38 -12.14 7.87 -5.73
CA ALA A 38 -12.44 6.46 -5.44
C ALA A 38 -12.79 6.22 -3.96
N VAL A 39 -12.13 6.91 -3.02
CA VAL A 39 -12.49 6.85 -1.60
C VAL A 39 -13.88 7.44 -1.36
N THR A 40 -14.21 8.55 -2.00
CA THR A 40 -15.53 9.18 -1.90
C THR A 40 -16.63 8.26 -2.41
N ASP A 41 -16.43 7.63 -3.57
CA ASP A 41 -17.35 6.64 -4.13
C ASP A 41 -17.53 5.44 -3.19
N MET A 42 -16.45 4.97 -2.56
CA MET A 42 -16.53 3.89 -1.56
C MET A 42 -17.35 4.31 -0.33
N ILE A 43 -17.16 5.53 0.17
CA ILE A 43 -17.92 6.05 1.30
C ILE A 43 -19.41 6.12 0.97
N GLU A 44 -19.76 6.62 -0.21
CA GLU A 44 -21.15 6.68 -0.66
C GLU A 44 -21.76 5.28 -0.76
N ALA A 45 -21.03 4.32 -1.36
CA ALA A 45 -21.50 2.96 -1.50
C ALA A 45 -21.70 2.24 -0.16
N PHE A 46 -20.90 2.55 0.86
CA PHE A 46 -21.02 2.00 2.21
C PHE A 46 -21.94 2.79 3.15
N SER A 47 -22.42 3.95 2.71
CA SER A 47 -23.40 4.74 3.47
C SER A 47 -24.83 4.24 3.31
N ASP A 48 -25.07 3.27 2.43
CA ASP A 48 -26.36 2.61 2.27
C ASP A 48 -26.70 1.79 3.53
N PRO A 49 -27.80 2.09 4.24
CA PRO A 49 -28.19 1.36 5.45
C PRO A 49 -28.44 -0.13 5.23
N GLU A 50 -28.81 -0.53 4.01
CA GLU A 50 -29.03 -1.93 3.63
C GLU A 50 -27.73 -2.70 3.40
N ARG A 51 -26.59 -1.99 3.32
CA ARG A 51 -25.26 -2.59 3.13
C ARG A 51 -24.47 -2.53 4.41
N LYS A 52 -24.23 -3.68 5.01
CA LYS A 52 -23.28 -3.76 6.12
C LYS A 52 -21.87 -3.47 5.62
N PHE A 53 -21.20 -2.48 6.23
CA PHE A 53 -19.80 -2.19 5.93
C PHE A 53 -18.93 -3.41 6.23
N LYS A 54 -18.03 -3.71 5.30
CA LYS A 54 -16.96 -4.70 5.49
C LYS A 54 -15.72 -4.26 4.73
N LEU A 55 -14.67 -3.92 5.47
CA LEU A 55 -13.34 -3.67 4.88
C LEU A 55 -12.73 -4.99 4.41
N ARG A 56 -12.17 -4.96 3.21
CA ARG A 56 -11.50 -6.12 2.59
C ARG A 56 -10.12 -5.74 2.08
N PRO A 57 -9.16 -6.66 2.03
CA PRO A 57 -7.87 -6.42 1.39
C PRO A 57 -7.97 -5.85 -0.04
N SER A 58 -8.99 -6.29 -0.80
CA SER A 58 -9.24 -5.80 -2.15
C SER A 58 -9.52 -4.31 -2.24
N HIS A 59 -10.14 -3.69 -1.23
CA HIS A 59 -10.33 -2.24 -1.19
C HIS A 59 -8.99 -1.51 -1.10
N LEU A 60 -8.09 -2.01 -0.26
CA LEU A 60 -6.74 -1.44 -0.10
C LEU A 60 -5.92 -1.60 -1.37
N LEU A 61 -5.98 -2.78 -2.00
CA LEU A 61 -5.28 -3.03 -3.27
C LEU A 61 -5.83 -2.18 -4.41
N THR A 62 -7.14 -1.93 -4.45
CA THR A 62 -7.75 -1.03 -5.43
C THR A 62 -7.24 0.40 -5.26
N LEU A 63 -7.22 0.92 -4.03
CA LEU A 63 -6.69 2.26 -3.75
C LEU A 63 -5.18 2.36 -4.04
N GLN A 64 -4.43 1.32 -3.70
CA GLN A 64 -3.01 1.24 -3.99
C GLN A 64 -2.74 1.17 -5.51
N ARG A 65 -3.55 0.41 -6.26
CA ARG A 65 -3.44 0.34 -7.71
C ARG A 65 -3.63 1.72 -8.34
N ILE A 66 -4.65 2.47 -7.91
CA ILE A 66 -4.89 3.82 -8.41
C ILE A 66 -3.72 4.75 -8.09
N ALA A 67 -3.20 4.69 -6.85
CA ALA A 67 -2.08 5.53 -6.43
C ALA A 67 -0.79 5.25 -7.20
N LEU A 68 -0.53 4.00 -7.57
CA LEU A 68 0.72 3.56 -8.20
C LEU A 68 0.61 3.34 -9.72
N GLU A 69 -0.55 3.59 -10.32
CA GLU A 69 -0.74 3.43 -11.77
C GLU A 69 0.23 4.31 -12.55
N GLY A 70 0.99 3.69 -13.46
CA GLY A 70 2.04 4.36 -14.23
C GLY A 70 3.34 4.66 -13.46
N LEU A 71 3.42 4.28 -12.17
CA LEU A 71 4.61 4.47 -11.34
C LEU A 71 5.29 3.16 -10.97
N SER A 72 4.53 2.09 -10.79
CA SER A 72 5.05 0.80 -10.37
C SER A 72 4.39 -0.34 -11.12
N SER A 73 5.19 -1.32 -11.52
CA SER A 73 4.69 -2.58 -12.10
C SER A 73 3.89 -3.43 -11.10
N TYR A 74 4.02 -3.15 -9.80
CA TYR A 74 3.28 -3.83 -8.73
C TYR A 74 2.01 -3.09 -8.28
N ALA A 75 1.53 -2.11 -9.06
CA ALA A 75 0.26 -1.45 -8.80
C ALA A 75 -0.88 -2.48 -8.70
N GLY A 76 -1.61 -2.47 -7.59
CA GLY A 76 -2.67 -3.42 -7.29
C GLY A 76 -2.22 -4.74 -6.68
N ASN A 77 -0.93 -4.88 -6.34
CA ASN A 77 -0.39 -6.08 -5.73
C ASN A 77 0.38 -5.74 -4.44
N PHE A 78 0.46 -6.69 -3.53
CA PHE A 78 1.38 -6.59 -2.40
C PHE A 78 2.83 -6.69 -2.89
N ARG A 79 3.76 -6.17 -2.09
CA ARG A 79 5.18 -6.30 -2.41
C ARG A 79 5.60 -7.76 -2.52
N PRO A 80 6.36 -8.13 -3.56
CA PRO A 80 6.76 -9.51 -3.80
C PRO A 80 7.99 -9.93 -3.01
N ALA A 81 8.72 -8.99 -2.40
CA ALA A 81 9.97 -9.24 -1.71
C ALA A 81 10.05 -8.53 -0.36
N GLY A 82 11.00 -8.96 0.47
CA GLY A 82 11.35 -8.27 1.70
C GLY A 82 11.85 -6.86 1.43
N ILE A 83 11.62 -5.96 2.36
CA ILE A 83 12.09 -4.58 2.30
C ILE A 83 12.77 -4.21 3.62
N GLU A 84 13.70 -3.28 3.53
CA GLU A 84 14.30 -2.62 4.68
C GLU A 84 13.92 -1.13 4.65
N ILE A 85 13.60 -0.59 5.84
CA ILE A 85 13.28 0.83 5.98
C ILE A 85 14.54 1.54 6.45
N GLY A 86 15.14 2.36 5.59
CA GLY A 86 16.34 3.11 5.89
C GLY A 86 16.21 3.97 7.15
N GLY A 87 17.17 3.85 8.08
CA GLY A 87 17.19 4.58 9.34
C GLY A 87 16.19 4.11 10.41
N SER A 88 15.44 3.04 10.17
CA SER A 88 14.52 2.45 11.13
C SER A 88 15.07 1.14 11.71
N ARG A 89 14.78 0.89 12.98
CA ARG A 89 15.02 -0.42 13.62
C ARG A 89 13.90 -1.41 13.32
N HIS A 90 12.77 -0.92 12.82
CA HIS A 90 11.65 -1.77 12.47
C HIS A 90 11.95 -2.58 11.22
N LYS A 91 11.74 -3.89 11.32
CA LYS A 91 11.81 -4.82 10.20
C LYS A 91 10.37 -5.22 9.85
N PRO A 92 9.86 -4.81 8.68
CA PRO A 92 8.55 -5.25 8.23
C PRO A 92 8.47 -6.76 8.11
N PRO A 93 7.27 -7.36 8.22
CA PRO A 93 7.09 -8.79 8.02
C PRO A 93 7.56 -9.23 6.64
N GLY A 94 7.95 -10.49 6.49
CA GLY A 94 8.33 -11.07 5.21
C GLY A 94 7.19 -10.91 4.17
N ALA A 95 7.56 -10.81 2.90
CA ALA A 95 6.58 -10.58 1.83
C ALA A 95 5.45 -11.61 1.80
N HIS A 96 5.76 -12.87 2.13
CA HIS A 96 4.78 -13.96 2.20
C HIS A 96 3.73 -13.79 3.30
N MET A 97 4.03 -13.00 4.35
CA MET A 97 3.12 -12.72 5.46
C MET A 97 2.23 -11.49 5.21
N VAL A 98 2.56 -10.65 4.22
CA VAL A 98 1.83 -9.40 3.99
C VAL A 98 0.34 -9.62 3.74
N PRO A 99 -0.11 -10.58 2.92
CA PRO A 99 -1.54 -10.83 2.71
C PRO A 99 -2.27 -11.15 4.02
N GLU A 100 -1.71 -12.04 4.83
CA GLU A 100 -2.30 -12.45 6.12
C GLU A 100 -2.36 -11.28 7.11
N GLU A 101 -1.30 -10.49 7.20
CA GLU A 101 -1.25 -9.32 8.07
C GLU A 101 -2.27 -8.24 7.68
N VAL A 102 -2.49 -8.04 6.39
CA VAL A 102 -3.52 -7.12 5.89
C VAL A 102 -4.92 -7.67 6.17
N GLU A 103 -5.12 -8.97 6.02
CA GLU A 103 -6.38 -9.64 6.34
C GLU A 103 -6.72 -9.50 7.83
N HIS A 104 -5.77 -9.78 8.73
CA HIS A 104 -5.93 -9.57 10.16
C HIS A 104 -6.27 -8.13 10.53
N MET A 105 -5.66 -7.15 9.84
CA MET A 105 -5.99 -5.74 10.03
C MET A 105 -7.44 -5.44 9.63
N CYS A 106 -7.88 -5.95 8.50
CA CYS A 106 -9.26 -5.78 8.04
C CYS A 106 -10.25 -6.43 9.01
N ASP A 107 -9.95 -7.62 9.50
CA ASP A 107 -10.79 -8.34 10.46
C ASP A 107 -10.92 -7.56 11.76
N TYR A 108 -9.81 -7.07 12.31
CA TYR A 108 -9.85 -6.24 13.51
C TYR A 108 -10.74 -5.00 13.33
N ILE A 109 -10.62 -4.30 12.21
CA ILE A 109 -11.43 -3.11 11.91
C ILE A 109 -12.91 -3.49 11.81
N ASN A 110 -13.23 -4.56 11.10
CA ASN A 110 -14.60 -5.02 10.91
C ASN A 110 -15.25 -5.46 12.23
N GLU A 111 -14.53 -6.19 13.07
CA GLU A 111 -15.01 -6.66 14.37
C GLU A 111 -15.26 -5.52 15.36
N ASN A 112 -14.48 -4.45 15.27
CA ASN A 112 -14.56 -3.31 16.17
C ASN A 112 -15.30 -2.10 15.58
N TRP A 113 -15.91 -2.25 14.40
CA TRP A 113 -16.54 -1.14 13.67
C TRP A 113 -17.62 -0.40 14.47
N GLU A 114 -18.48 -1.15 15.15
CA GLU A 114 -19.59 -0.59 15.95
C GLU A 114 -19.19 -0.18 17.38
N GLN A 115 -18.07 -0.70 17.88
CA GLN A 115 -17.68 -0.57 19.28
C GLN A 115 -16.59 0.45 19.52
N SER A 116 -15.77 0.73 18.51
CA SER A 116 -14.62 1.62 18.61
C SER A 116 -14.90 2.97 17.95
N SER A 117 -14.27 4.02 18.46
CA SER A 117 -14.36 5.32 17.80
C SER A 117 -13.71 5.31 16.42
N PRO A 118 -14.22 6.11 15.46
CA PRO A 118 -13.59 6.25 14.14
C PRO A 118 -12.12 6.68 14.20
N VAL A 119 -11.77 7.53 15.16
CA VAL A 119 -10.38 7.99 15.38
C VAL A 119 -9.48 6.83 15.80
N HIS A 120 -9.95 5.95 16.69
CA HIS A 120 -9.20 4.76 17.09
C HIS A 120 -8.94 3.84 15.89
N LEU A 121 -9.97 3.53 15.12
CA LEU A 121 -9.83 2.63 13.95
C LEU A 121 -8.94 3.24 12.86
N ALA A 122 -9.02 4.55 12.62
CA ALA A 122 -8.15 5.25 11.68
C ALA A 122 -6.69 5.24 12.14
N ALA A 123 -6.43 5.50 13.42
CA ALA A 123 -5.09 5.44 13.99
C ALA A 123 -4.50 4.03 13.94
N TYR A 124 -5.32 3.02 14.25
CA TYR A 124 -4.92 1.62 14.15
C TYR A 124 -4.56 1.24 12.71
N ALA A 125 -5.42 1.58 11.74
CA ALA A 125 -5.17 1.30 10.32
C ALA A 125 -3.87 1.94 9.84
N LEU A 126 -3.65 3.22 10.18
CA LEU A 126 -2.44 3.94 9.81
C LEU A 126 -1.19 3.30 10.42
N TRP A 127 -1.23 2.98 11.71
CA TRP A 127 -0.14 2.30 12.40
C TRP A 127 0.14 0.93 11.78
N LYS A 128 -0.89 0.11 11.58
CA LYS A 128 -0.73 -1.26 11.08
C LYS A 128 -0.21 -1.28 9.65
N LEU A 129 -0.72 -0.40 8.78
CA LEU A 129 -0.22 -0.27 7.40
C LEU A 129 1.26 0.17 7.36
N ASN A 130 1.65 1.10 8.22
CA ASN A 130 3.06 1.49 8.33
C ASN A 130 3.93 0.34 8.87
N TRP A 131 3.40 -0.47 9.78
CA TRP A 131 4.11 -1.62 10.33
C TRP A 131 4.28 -2.75 9.29
N ILE A 132 3.23 -3.08 8.54
CA ILE A 132 3.24 -4.10 7.49
C ILE A 132 4.08 -3.66 6.30
N HIS A 133 3.99 -2.39 5.92
CA HIS A 133 4.62 -1.83 4.72
C HIS A 133 4.27 -2.64 3.46
N PRO A 134 2.99 -2.71 3.10
CA PRO A 134 2.53 -3.64 2.06
C PRO A 134 2.96 -3.26 0.64
N ARG A 135 3.59 -2.09 0.48
CA ARG A 135 4.06 -1.54 -0.80
C ARG A 135 5.55 -1.71 -0.98
N SER A 136 6.02 -1.82 -2.23
CA SER A 136 7.43 -1.97 -2.57
C SER A 136 8.21 -0.64 -2.68
N ARG A 137 7.53 0.51 -2.60
CA ARG A 137 8.16 1.82 -2.78
C ARG A 137 8.24 2.58 -1.47
N GLU A 138 9.47 3.02 -1.10
CA GLU A 138 9.68 3.99 -0.04
C GLU A 138 9.16 5.37 -0.47
N LEU A 139 8.10 5.84 0.16
CA LEU A 139 7.70 7.26 0.10
C LEU A 139 8.61 8.16 0.97
N SER A 140 9.49 7.56 1.76
CA SER A 140 10.22 8.23 2.83
C SER A 140 11.45 9.02 2.40
N ALA A 141 11.96 8.87 1.18
CA ALA A 141 13.16 9.58 0.73
C ALA A 141 12.92 11.05 0.35
N ARG A 142 11.67 11.52 0.21
CA ARG A 142 11.37 12.86 -0.32
C ARG A 142 10.98 13.91 0.70
N PHE A 143 10.73 13.54 1.97
CA PHE A 143 10.38 14.50 3.02
C PHE A 143 11.56 14.90 3.93
N ARG A 144 12.81 14.59 3.55
CA ARG A 144 14.00 15.08 4.24
C ARG A 144 14.72 16.13 3.38
N ARG A 145 14.13 17.29 3.27
CA ARG A 145 14.87 18.54 3.01
C ARG A 145 14.16 19.69 3.72
#